data_cea61c839b101cd2cb45c53549cd1930
#
_entry.id   cea61c839b101cd2cb45c53549cd1930
#
_cell.length_a   1.000
_cell.length_b   1.000
_cell.length_c   1.000
_cell.angle_alpha   90.00
_cell.angle_beta   90.00
_cell.angle_gamma   90.00
#
_symmetry.space_group_name_H-M   'P 1'
#
loop_
_entity.id
_entity.type
_entity.pdbx_description
1 polymer ?
#
loop_
_entity_poly.entity_id
_entity_poly.type
_entity_poly.pdbx_seq_one_letter_code
_entity_poly.pdbx_strand_id
1 'polypeptide(L)'
;EALVDANTVEADIVSLRIVELLAEDHFLLSPSTLLGIHRHLFTDVFPEEIPVGKFRTVNITKKEPVLDGETVQYSSHFMIQDTLAYDFEKEKNFSYRNLTHEQKALHVMAFLADIWQVHPFREGNTRTVAVFGIQYLRKLGFHIDNSLFSEHAAYFRNSLVFYHHHGEKQDKHFLKIFFENLLLGKKNVLLDEDMYAKE
;
A
#
# COMPACT_ATOMS: atom_id res chain seq x y z
N GLU A 1 -20.62 -29.06 10.96
CA GLU A 1 -20.63 -27.61 10.64
C GLU A 1 -19.20 -27.11 10.72
N ALA A 2 -18.59 -26.83 9.58
CA ALA A 2 -17.27 -26.20 9.56
C ALA A 2 -17.42 -24.79 10.14
N LEU A 3 -16.73 -24.53 11.24
CA LEU A 3 -16.52 -23.16 11.74
C LEU A 3 -15.74 -22.41 10.66
N VAL A 4 -16.42 -21.58 9.89
CA VAL A 4 -15.77 -20.67 8.95
C VAL A 4 -14.96 -19.70 9.79
N ASP A 5 -13.64 -19.68 9.61
CA ASP A 5 -12.77 -18.78 10.34
C ASP A 5 -13.18 -17.33 10.06
N ALA A 6 -13.39 -16.54 11.12
CA ALA A 6 -13.77 -15.13 11.01
C ALA A 6 -12.78 -14.33 10.15
N ASN A 7 -11.49 -14.66 10.19
CA ASN A 7 -10.47 -14.06 9.36
C ASN A 7 -10.65 -14.36 7.87
N THR A 8 -11.15 -15.55 7.51
CA THR A 8 -11.46 -15.92 6.12
C THR A 8 -12.65 -15.14 5.60
N VAL A 9 -13.72 -15.00 6.40
CA VAL A 9 -14.91 -14.21 6.05
C VAL A 9 -14.56 -12.75 5.85
N GLU A 10 -13.76 -12.18 6.75
CA GLU A 10 -13.26 -10.81 6.63
C GLU A 10 -12.45 -10.60 5.34
N ALA A 11 -11.52 -11.51 5.04
CA ALA A 11 -10.72 -11.47 3.83
C ALA A 11 -11.59 -11.55 2.56
N ASP A 12 -12.60 -12.38 2.55
CA ASP A 12 -13.54 -12.54 1.42
C ASP A 12 -14.37 -11.28 1.20
N ILE A 13 -14.89 -10.67 2.27
CA ILE A 13 -15.63 -9.40 2.20
C ILE A 13 -14.76 -8.30 1.63
N VAL A 14 -13.54 -8.13 2.14
CA VAL A 14 -12.61 -7.09 1.66
C VAL A 14 -12.22 -7.35 0.20
N SER A 15 -11.95 -8.59 -0.18
CA SER A 15 -11.65 -8.95 -1.57
C SER A 15 -12.77 -8.59 -2.54
N LEU A 16 -14.03 -8.86 -2.17
CA LEU A 16 -15.18 -8.46 -2.97
C LEU A 16 -15.27 -6.93 -3.10
N ARG A 17 -15.10 -6.21 -2.02
CA ARG A 17 -15.14 -4.73 -2.01
C ARG A 17 -14.00 -4.11 -2.82
N ILE A 18 -12.84 -4.75 -2.89
CA ILE A 18 -11.75 -4.35 -3.80
C ILE A 18 -12.21 -4.47 -5.25
N VAL A 19 -12.84 -5.57 -5.62
CA VAL A 19 -13.38 -5.77 -6.98
C VAL A 19 -14.42 -4.69 -7.32
N GLU A 20 -15.32 -4.36 -6.39
CA GLU A 20 -16.31 -3.30 -6.55
C GLU A 20 -15.64 -1.93 -6.81
N LEU A 21 -14.69 -1.53 -5.98
CA LEU A 21 -13.96 -0.26 -6.15
C LEU A 21 -13.19 -0.19 -7.46
N LEU A 22 -12.58 -1.30 -7.88
CA LEU A 22 -11.80 -1.35 -9.12
C LEU A 22 -12.66 -1.44 -10.38
N ALA A 23 -13.97 -1.69 -10.25
CA ALA A 23 -14.93 -1.59 -11.33
C ALA A 23 -15.39 -0.15 -11.60
N GLU A 24 -15.18 0.77 -10.67
CA GLU A 24 -15.50 2.19 -10.82
C GLU A 24 -14.44 2.92 -11.64
N ASP A 25 -14.86 3.83 -12.52
CA ASP A 25 -13.97 4.59 -13.39
C ASP A 25 -13.88 6.08 -12.98
N HIS A 26 -13.91 6.36 -11.69
CA HIS A 26 -13.66 7.69 -11.19
C HIS A 26 -12.58 7.68 -10.12
N PHE A 27 -11.60 8.54 -10.30
CA PHE A 27 -10.46 8.68 -9.39
C PHE A 27 -10.07 10.14 -9.25
N LEU A 28 -9.89 10.59 -8.03
CA LEU A 28 -9.34 11.89 -7.70
C LEU A 28 -8.03 11.72 -6.94
N LEU A 29 -6.97 12.38 -7.40
CA LEU A 29 -5.69 12.40 -6.70
C LEU A 29 -5.78 13.33 -5.48
N SER A 30 -6.25 12.79 -4.38
CA SER A 30 -6.51 13.53 -3.13
C SER A 30 -6.41 12.59 -1.92
N PRO A 31 -5.97 13.10 -0.76
CA PRO A 31 -6.05 12.34 0.50
C PRO A 31 -7.46 11.86 0.84
N SER A 32 -8.50 12.56 0.42
CA SER A 32 -9.89 12.14 0.61
C SER A 32 -10.22 10.81 -0.08
N THR A 33 -9.55 10.51 -1.18
CA THR A 33 -9.67 9.21 -1.87
C THR A 33 -9.17 8.05 -1.01
N LEU A 34 -8.07 8.24 -0.28
CA LEU A 34 -7.59 7.24 0.70
C LEU A 34 -8.64 6.97 1.79
N LEU A 35 -9.25 8.03 2.32
CA LEU A 35 -10.31 7.91 3.34
C LEU A 35 -11.53 7.17 2.79
N GLY A 36 -11.93 7.47 1.57
CA GLY A 36 -13.06 6.82 0.88
C GLY A 36 -12.82 5.35 0.62
N ILE A 37 -11.65 4.97 0.12
CA ILE A 37 -11.24 3.58 -0.10
C ILE A 37 -11.24 2.83 1.24
N HIS A 38 -10.60 3.37 2.26
CA HIS A 38 -10.54 2.74 3.58
C HIS A 38 -11.95 2.50 4.16
N ARG A 39 -12.82 3.49 4.04
CA ARG A 39 -14.22 3.37 4.49
C ARG A 39 -14.95 2.27 3.73
N HIS A 40 -14.83 2.24 2.41
CA HIS A 40 -15.52 1.22 1.60
C HIS A 40 -15.03 -0.19 1.92
N LEU A 41 -13.71 -0.38 2.09
CA LEU A 41 -13.13 -1.69 2.35
C LEU A 41 -13.50 -2.23 3.74
N PHE A 42 -13.51 -1.38 4.78
CA PHE A 42 -13.44 -1.83 6.17
C PHE A 42 -14.65 -1.50 7.03
N THR A 43 -15.68 -0.84 6.50
CA THR A 43 -16.95 -0.64 7.24
C THR A 43 -17.51 -1.99 7.66
N ASP A 44 -17.85 -2.14 8.93
CA ASP A 44 -18.35 -3.38 9.55
C ASP A 44 -17.37 -4.58 9.48
N VAL A 45 -16.11 -4.35 9.18
CA VAL A 45 -15.05 -5.36 9.14
C VAL A 45 -14.19 -5.27 10.39
N PHE A 46 -13.71 -4.09 10.73
CA PHE A 46 -12.89 -3.91 11.93
C PHE A 46 -13.74 -3.76 13.21
N PRO A 47 -13.18 -4.14 14.38
CA PRO A 47 -13.81 -3.83 15.66
C PRO A 47 -14.08 -2.33 15.83
N GLU A 48 -15.10 -1.98 16.64
CA GLU A 48 -15.55 -0.59 16.83
C GLU A 48 -14.43 0.36 17.32
N GLU A 49 -13.43 -0.17 18.02
CA GLU A 49 -12.29 0.58 18.54
C GLU A 49 -11.30 1.01 17.45
N ILE A 50 -11.39 0.43 16.26
CA ILE A 50 -10.55 0.77 15.11
C ILE A 50 -11.31 1.73 14.18
N PRO A 51 -10.92 3.02 14.13
CA PRO A 51 -11.59 4.00 13.29
C PRO A 51 -11.51 3.62 11.80
N VAL A 52 -12.66 3.63 11.12
CA VAL A 52 -12.77 3.35 9.70
C VAL A 52 -13.06 4.64 8.92
N GLY A 53 -12.33 4.86 7.83
CA GLY A 53 -12.48 6.07 7.00
C GLY A 53 -12.07 7.37 7.69
N LYS A 54 -11.21 7.25 8.70
CA LYS A 54 -10.64 8.38 9.46
C LYS A 54 -9.16 8.14 9.70
N PHE A 55 -8.37 9.20 9.73
CA PHE A 55 -6.97 9.11 10.14
C PHE A 55 -6.86 8.74 11.62
N ARG A 56 -5.82 7.99 11.95
CA ARG A 56 -5.51 7.66 13.36
C ARG A 56 -5.16 8.91 14.16
N THR A 57 -5.53 8.90 15.43
CA THR A 57 -5.28 9.99 16.39
C THR A 57 -4.23 9.61 17.44
N VAL A 58 -3.53 8.50 17.22
CA VAL A 58 -2.46 8.01 18.09
C VAL A 58 -1.25 7.59 17.27
N ASN A 59 -0.08 7.66 17.87
CA ASN A 59 1.12 7.07 17.27
C ASN A 59 1.04 5.54 17.35
N ILE A 60 1.62 4.90 16.34
CA ILE A 60 1.65 3.44 16.25
C ILE A 60 3.07 2.96 16.02
N THR A 61 3.34 1.77 16.51
CA THR A 61 4.58 1.03 16.29
C THR A 61 4.21 -0.42 16.00
N LYS A 62 4.82 -1.00 14.99
CA LYS A 62 4.63 -2.41 14.64
C LYS A 62 5.99 -3.10 14.65
N LYS A 63 6.08 -4.21 15.36
CA LYS A 63 7.25 -5.10 15.28
C LYS A 63 7.14 -5.92 14.01
N GLU A 64 8.18 -5.85 13.19
CA GLU A 64 8.20 -6.51 11.88
C GLU A 64 9.07 -7.78 11.94
N PRO A 65 8.48 -8.97 11.72
CA PRO A 65 9.25 -10.23 11.73
C PRO A 65 10.41 -10.23 10.73
N VAL A 66 10.22 -9.66 9.54
CA VAL A 66 11.25 -9.56 8.51
C VAL A 66 12.43 -8.65 8.90
N LEU A 67 12.25 -7.83 9.92
CA LEU A 67 13.29 -6.97 10.52
C LEU A 67 13.75 -7.48 11.90
N ASP A 68 13.53 -8.76 12.22
CA ASP A 68 13.85 -9.37 13.55
C ASP A 68 13.19 -8.61 14.72
N GLY A 69 12.01 -8.06 14.51
CA GLY A 69 11.24 -7.32 15.50
C GLY A 69 11.52 -5.82 15.57
N GLU A 70 12.40 -5.29 14.71
CA GLU A 70 12.52 -3.85 14.53
C GLU A 70 11.27 -3.27 13.85
N THR A 71 11.16 -1.95 13.80
CA THR A 71 10.00 -1.23 13.26
C THR A 71 10.37 -0.27 12.14
N VAL A 72 9.37 0.09 11.33
CA VAL A 72 9.44 1.26 10.46
C VAL A 72 8.99 2.49 11.25
N GLN A 73 9.66 3.61 11.05
CA GLN A 73 9.24 4.89 11.63
C GLN A 73 8.10 5.47 10.81
N TYR A 74 6.88 5.39 11.36
CA TYR A 74 5.69 6.01 10.77
C TYR A 74 5.58 7.49 11.15
N SER A 75 4.80 8.27 10.39
CA SER A 75 4.53 9.66 10.73
C SER A 75 3.86 9.80 12.10
N SER A 76 4.20 10.84 12.83
CA SER A 76 3.45 11.26 14.01
C SER A 76 1.98 11.52 13.64
N HIS A 77 1.04 11.11 14.50
CA HIS A 77 -0.39 11.19 14.17
C HIS A 77 -0.85 12.62 13.84
N PHE A 78 -0.31 13.62 14.53
CA PHE A 78 -0.67 15.03 14.30
C PHE A 78 -0.05 15.61 13.00
N MET A 79 0.90 14.93 12.36
CA MET A 79 1.50 15.34 11.10
C MET A 79 0.85 14.68 9.88
N ILE A 80 -0.01 13.68 10.05
CA ILE A 80 -0.57 12.88 8.96
C ILE A 80 -1.22 13.76 7.90
N GLN A 81 -2.08 14.69 8.32
CA GLN A 81 -2.84 15.54 7.39
C GLN A 81 -1.91 16.44 6.58
N ASP A 82 -0.96 17.10 7.23
CA ASP A 82 -0.03 18.02 6.58
C ASP A 82 0.95 17.26 5.66
N THR A 83 1.45 16.11 6.09
CA THR A 83 2.35 15.28 5.28
C THR A 83 1.65 14.78 4.03
N LEU A 84 0.43 14.26 4.15
CA LEU A 84 -0.34 13.81 2.98
C LEU A 84 -0.68 14.97 2.05
N ALA A 85 -1.07 16.13 2.59
CA ALA A 85 -1.35 17.31 1.78
C ALA A 85 -0.11 17.74 0.97
N TYR A 86 1.06 17.73 1.59
CA TYR A 86 2.32 18.03 0.93
C TYR A 86 2.68 17.01 -0.17
N ASP A 87 2.60 15.71 0.14
CA ASP A 87 2.95 14.65 -0.81
C ASP A 87 2.00 14.65 -2.03
N PHE A 88 0.71 14.82 -1.81
CA PHE A 88 -0.27 14.90 -2.89
C PHE A 88 -0.11 16.16 -3.74
N GLU A 89 0.20 17.31 -3.14
CA GLU A 89 0.45 18.53 -3.90
C GLU A 89 1.72 18.43 -4.74
N LYS A 90 2.78 17.86 -4.19
CA LYS A 90 4.01 17.56 -4.91
C LYS A 90 3.74 16.64 -6.09
N GLU A 91 2.93 15.59 -5.90
CA GLU A 91 2.58 14.65 -6.97
C GLU A 91 1.71 15.30 -8.06
N LYS A 92 0.73 16.14 -7.70
CA LYS A 92 -0.08 16.90 -8.67
C LYS A 92 0.76 17.79 -9.58
N ASN A 93 1.84 18.36 -9.05
CA ASN A 93 2.75 19.24 -9.77
C ASN A 93 3.86 18.49 -10.51
N PHE A 94 3.94 17.17 -10.36
CA PHE A 94 4.93 16.36 -11.06
C PHE A 94 4.56 16.15 -12.53
N SER A 95 5.55 16.30 -13.42
CA SER A 95 5.35 16.10 -14.86
C SER A 95 5.86 14.73 -15.30
N TYR A 96 4.97 13.90 -15.82
CA TYR A 96 5.29 12.61 -16.44
C TYR A 96 5.74 12.73 -17.92
N ARG A 97 5.81 13.96 -18.47
CA ARG A 97 6.24 14.19 -19.84
C ARG A 97 7.69 13.76 -20.03
N ASN A 98 7.96 13.11 -21.16
CA ASN A 98 9.30 12.67 -21.57
C ASN A 98 9.96 11.65 -20.62
N LEU A 99 9.22 11.06 -19.70
CA LEU A 99 9.71 9.96 -18.89
C LEU A 99 9.54 8.62 -19.62
N THR A 100 10.54 7.76 -19.49
CA THR A 100 10.41 6.35 -19.90
C THR A 100 9.39 5.63 -19.02
N HIS A 101 8.89 4.47 -19.47
CA HIS A 101 8.01 3.63 -18.66
C HIS A 101 8.65 3.24 -17.33
N GLU A 102 9.94 2.92 -17.33
CA GLU A 102 10.69 2.59 -16.12
C GLU A 102 10.77 3.78 -15.16
N GLN A 103 11.07 4.97 -15.67
CA GLN A 103 11.11 6.19 -14.85
C GLN A 103 9.73 6.51 -14.24
N LYS A 104 8.65 6.35 -15.00
CA LYS A 104 7.28 6.50 -14.49
C LYS A 104 6.98 5.48 -13.39
N ALA A 105 7.32 4.21 -13.62
CA ALA A 105 7.12 3.14 -12.65
C ALA A 105 7.85 3.41 -11.32
N LEU A 106 9.12 3.80 -11.38
CA LEU A 106 9.93 4.12 -10.20
C LEU A 106 9.39 5.34 -9.44
N HIS A 107 8.92 6.36 -10.16
CA HIS A 107 8.34 7.55 -9.52
C HIS A 107 7.04 7.22 -8.76
N VAL A 108 6.12 6.51 -9.41
CA VAL A 108 4.85 6.11 -8.77
C VAL A 108 5.10 5.17 -7.60
N MET A 109 6.04 4.24 -7.75
CA MET A 109 6.46 3.36 -6.66
C MET A 109 6.89 4.15 -5.42
N ALA A 110 7.77 5.15 -5.61
CA ALA A 110 8.24 5.99 -4.51
C ALA A 110 7.09 6.79 -3.88
N PHE A 111 6.20 7.36 -4.68
CA PHE A 111 5.02 8.08 -4.18
C PHE A 111 4.10 7.18 -3.33
N LEU A 112 3.79 5.99 -3.81
CA LEU A 112 2.96 5.04 -3.05
C LEU A 112 3.65 4.54 -1.78
N ALA A 113 4.96 4.30 -1.84
CA ALA A 113 5.74 3.93 -0.66
C ALA A 113 5.74 5.04 0.41
N ASP A 114 5.86 6.30 0.01
CA ASP A 114 5.82 7.45 0.92
C ASP A 114 4.45 7.58 1.59
N ILE A 115 3.34 7.44 0.84
CA ILE A 115 1.99 7.40 1.43
C ILE A 115 1.86 6.26 2.44
N TRP A 116 2.37 5.08 2.11
CA TRP A 116 2.33 3.94 3.02
C TRP A 116 3.12 4.22 4.31
N GLN A 117 4.27 4.89 4.22
CA GLN A 117 5.10 5.24 5.38
C GLN A 117 4.42 6.27 6.30
N VAL A 118 3.61 7.17 5.77
CA VAL A 118 2.74 8.02 6.59
C VAL A 118 1.85 7.16 7.48
N HIS A 119 1.39 6.02 7.00
CA HIS A 119 0.58 5.03 7.72
C HIS A 119 -0.63 5.68 8.38
N PRO A 120 -1.53 6.28 7.58
CA PRO A 120 -2.54 7.20 8.11
C PRO A 120 -3.64 6.52 8.93
N PHE A 121 -3.81 5.21 8.81
CA PHE A 121 -4.86 4.45 9.49
C PHE A 121 -4.31 3.59 10.63
N ARG A 122 -5.18 3.22 11.57
CA ARG A 122 -4.84 2.25 12.63
C ARG A 122 -4.52 0.87 12.06
N GLU A 123 -5.35 0.42 11.12
CA GLU A 123 -5.22 -0.85 10.38
C GLU A 123 -5.61 -0.66 8.92
N GLY A 124 -5.25 -1.60 8.03
CA GLY A 124 -5.67 -1.59 6.63
C GLY A 124 -4.88 -0.67 5.70
N ASN A 125 -3.74 -0.16 6.12
CA ASN A 125 -2.93 0.77 5.31
C ASN A 125 -2.44 0.15 4.00
N THR A 126 -1.90 -1.07 4.02
CA THR A 126 -1.34 -1.72 2.82
C THR A 126 -2.42 -1.99 1.78
N ARG A 127 -3.57 -2.52 2.17
CA ARG A 127 -4.71 -2.79 1.26
C ARG A 127 -5.26 -1.50 0.67
N THR A 128 -5.40 -0.46 1.48
CA THR A 128 -5.85 0.85 1.02
C THR A 128 -4.89 1.46 0.00
N VAL A 129 -3.58 1.44 0.27
CA VAL A 129 -2.56 1.96 -0.64
C VAL A 129 -2.49 1.14 -1.94
N ALA A 130 -2.66 -0.18 -1.87
CA ALA A 130 -2.70 -1.04 -3.06
C ALA A 130 -3.87 -0.66 -3.99
N VAL A 131 -5.09 -0.54 -3.47
CA VAL A 131 -6.27 -0.15 -4.25
C VAL A 131 -6.11 1.26 -4.82
N PHE A 132 -5.69 2.20 -4.00
CA PHE A 132 -5.38 3.58 -4.43
C PHE A 132 -4.34 3.58 -5.56
N GLY A 133 -3.27 2.80 -5.40
CA GLY A 133 -2.20 2.69 -6.38
C GLY A 133 -2.70 2.13 -7.72
N ILE A 134 -3.53 1.10 -7.72
CA ILE A 134 -4.12 0.53 -8.93
C ILE A 134 -4.99 1.58 -9.66
N GLN A 135 -5.86 2.27 -8.92
CA GLN A 135 -6.71 3.33 -9.51
C GLN A 135 -5.87 4.46 -10.11
N TYR A 136 -4.84 4.90 -9.39
CA TYR A 136 -3.94 5.97 -9.87
C TYR A 136 -3.15 5.53 -11.11
N LEU A 137 -2.57 4.34 -11.10
CA LEU A 137 -1.83 3.80 -12.23
C LEU A 137 -2.71 3.64 -13.49
N ARG A 138 -3.95 3.22 -13.32
CA ARG A 138 -4.94 3.19 -14.42
C ARG A 138 -5.19 4.59 -14.99
N LYS A 139 -5.29 5.60 -14.12
CA LYS A 139 -5.44 7.00 -14.54
C LYS A 139 -4.22 7.51 -15.31
N LEU A 140 -3.04 7.01 -15.01
CA LEU A 140 -1.80 7.29 -15.75
C LEU A 140 -1.65 6.48 -17.04
N GLY A 141 -2.60 5.62 -17.38
CA GLY A 141 -2.65 4.84 -18.62
C GLY A 141 -2.08 3.43 -18.53
N PHE A 142 -1.74 2.93 -17.32
CA PHE A 142 -1.34 1.54 -17.15
C PHE A 142 -2.54 0.60 -17.11
N HIS A 143 -2.42 -0.57 -17.74
CA HIS A 143 -3.44 -1.62 -17.72
C HIS A 143 -3.07 -2.67 -16.66
N ILE A 144 -3.54 -2.49 -15.46
CA ILE A 144 -3.27 -3.38 -14.33
C ILE A 144 -4.56 -3.75 -13.59
N ASP A 145 -4.48 -4.86 -12.88
CA ASP A 145 -5.51 -5.35 -11.98
C ASP A 145 -4.93 -5.68 -10.59
N ASN A 146 -5.72 -6.31 -9.74
CA ASN A 146 -5.32 -6.67 -8.38
C ASN A 146 -4.57 -8.01 -8.27
N SER A 147 -4.36 -8.75 -9.36
CA SER A 147 -3.87 -10.13 -9.28
C SER A 147 -2.50 -10.24 -8.64
N LEU A 148 -1.53 -9.42 -9.04
CA LEU A 148 -0.19 -9.46 -8.46
C LEU A 148 -0.18 -9.11 -6.97
N PHE A 149 -0.99 -8.14 -6.56
CA PHE A 149 -1.15 -7.77 -5.14
C PHE A 149 -1.81 -8.87 -4.32
N SER A 150 -2.80 -9.55 -4.88
CA SER A 150 -3.50 -10.66 -4.22
C SER A 150 -2.61 -11.89 -4.09
N GLU A 151 -1.88 -12.24 -5.14
CA GLU A 151 -0.98 -13.41 -5.16
C GLU A 151 0.24 -13.22 -4.25
N HIS A 152 0.74 -12.00 -4.12
CA HIS A 152 1.97 -11.66 -3.39
C HIS A 152 1.73 -10.59 -2.31
N ALA A 153 0.62 -10.67 -1.58
CA ALA A 153 0.24 -9.65 -0.59
C ALA A 153 1.29 -9.49 0.52
N ALA A 154 1.80 -10.59 1.07
CA ALA A 154 2.85 -10.56 2.09
C ALA A 154 4.16 -9.98 1.54
N TYR A 155 4.55 -10.38 0.33
CA TYR A 155 5.72 -9.85 -0.35
C TYR A 155 5.62 -8.32 -0.53
N PHE A 156 4.49 -7.84 -1.05
CA PHE A 156 4.27 -6.40 -1.25
C PHE A 156 4.36 -5.63 0.06
N ARG A 157 3.68 -6.10 1.12
CA ARG A 157 3.74 -5.46 2.43
C ARG A 157 5.17 -5.43 2.98
N ASN A 158 5.87 -6.55 2.98
CA ASN A 158 7.22 -6.65 3.50
C ASN A 158 8.23 -5.84 2.68
N SER A 159 8.04 -5.74 1.36
CA SER A 159 8.87 -4.89 0.51
C SER A 159 8.77 -3.40 0.86
N LEU A 160 7.60 -2.92 1.28
CA LEU A 160 7.40 -1.57 1.80
C LEU A 160 8.11 -1.36 3.14
N VAL A 161 8.10 -2.38 4.00
CA VAL A 161 8.85 -2.39 5.28
C VAL A 161 10.35 -2.20 5.02
N PHE A 162 10.94 -3.00 4.13
CA PHE A 162 12.36 -2.88 3.77
C PHE A 162 12.69 -1.54 3.10
N TYR A 163 11.78 -1.03 2.27
CA TYR A 163 11.98 0.24 1.58
C TYR A 163 12.16 1.41 2.54
N HIS A 164 11.41 1.43 3.64
CA HIS A 164 11.40 2.53 4.61
C HIS A 164 12.12 2.24 5.93
N HIS A 165 12.76 1.08 6.06
CA HIS A 165 13.58 0.81 7.23
C HIS A 165 14.79 1.75 7.28
N HIS A 166 15.11 2.28 8.48
CA HIS A 166 16.24 3.18 8.70
C HIS A 166 17.41 2.45 9.36
N GLY A 167 17.87 1.34 8.80
CA GLY A 167 18.96 0.56 9.33
C GLY A 167 19.69 -0.22 8.26
N GLU A 168 20.59 -1.11 8.67
CA GLU A 168 21.39 -1.92 7.75
C GLU A 168 20.55 -2.83 6.85
N LYS A 169 19.30 -3.13 7.28
CA LYS A 169 18.36 -3.94 6.50
C LYS A 169 17.55 -3.14 5.48
N GLN A 170 17.77 -1.83 5.33
CA GLN A 170 17.09 -1.07 4.29
C GLN A 170 17.40 -1.65 2.92
N ASP A 171 16.36 -2.05 2.20
CA ASP A 171 16.50 -2.55 0.84
C ASP A 171 15.30 -2.11 -0.02
N LYS A 172 15.60 -1.37 -1.07
CA LYS A 172 14.59 -0.91 -2.04
C LYS A 172 14.40 -1.88 -3.21
N HIS A 173 15.24 -2.89 -3.31
CA HIS A 173 15.23 -3.84 -4.41
C HIS A 173 13.93 -4.66 -4.45
N PHE A 174 13.46 -5.14 -3.31
CA PHE A 174 12.25 -5.96 -3.24
C PHE A 174 11.02 -5.26 -3.82
N LEU A 175 10.81 -4.00 -3.46
CA LEU A 175 9.69 -3.21 -4.00
C LEU A 175 9.90 -2.90 -5.48
N LYS A 176 11.13 -2.60 -5.89
CA LYS A 176 11.47 -2.34 -7.28
C LYS A 176 11.10 -3.49 -8.19
N ILE A 177 11.51 -4.72 -7.87
CA ILE A 177 11.21 -5.89 -8.72
C ILE A 177 9.71 -6.22 -8.76
N PHE A 178 8.97 -5.96 -7.68
CA PHE A 178 7.52 -6.06 -7.67
C PHE A 178 6.88 -5.08 -8.68
N PHE A 179 7.29 -3.81 -8.68
CA PHE A 179 6.80 -2.80 -9.61
C PHE A 179 7.27 -3.04 -11.06
N GLU A 180 8.44 -3.60 -11.26
CA GLU A 180 8.89 -4.05 -12.59
C GLU A 180 7.98 -5.14 -13.16
N ASN A 181 7.58 -6.10 -12.35
CA ASN A 181 6.61 -7.12 -12.74
C ASN A 181 5.23 -6.50 -13.03
N LEU A 182 4.79 -5.59 -12.14
CA LEU A 182 3.49 -4.96 -12.25
C LEU A 182 3.34 -4.09 -13.50
N LEU A 183 4.36 -3.30 -13.85
CA LEU A 183 4.25 -2.22 -14.82
C LEU A 183 5.10 -2.41 -16.09
N LEU A 184 6.16 -3.21 -16.03
CA LEU A 184 7.12 -3.36 -17.12
C LEU A 184 7.08 -4.74 -17.78
N GLY A 185 6.15 -5.60 -17.36
CA GLY A 185 6.01 -6.95 -17.88
C GLY A 185 7.18 -7.88 -17.58
N LYS A 186 8.02 -7.54 -16.60
CA LYS A 186 9.09 -8.41 -16.14
C LYS A 186 8.52 -9.58 -15.32
N LYS A 187 9.29 -10.66 -15.24
CA LYS A 187 8.94 -11.88 -14.51
C LYS A 187 9.97 -12.20 -13.44
N ASN A 188 10.32 -11.19 -12.63
CA ASN A 188 11.17 -11.40 -11.47
C ASN A 188 10.50 -12.39 -10.51
N VAL A 189 11.29 -13.28 -9.92
CA VAL A 189 10.79 -14.19 -8.89
C VAL A 189 10.58 -13.40 -7.60
N LEU A 190 9.39 -13.48 -7.02
CA LEU A 190 8.99 -12.80 -5.80
C LEU A 190 8.89 -13.84 -4.68
N LEU A 191 9.95 -13.98 -3.88
CA LEU A 191 10.02 -14.95 -2.79
C LEU A 191 10.09 -14.25 -1.44
N ASP A 192 9.12 -14.53 -0.57
CA ASP A 192 9.12 -14.02 0.81
C ASP A 192 10.35 -14.53 1.59
N GLU A 193 10.83 -15.73 1.28
CA GLU A 193 12.00 -16.36 1.90
C GLU A 193 13.28 -15.53 1.74
N ASP A 194 13.40 -14.77 0.64
CA ASP A 194 14.56 -13.91 0.39
C ASP A 194 14.64 -12.70 1.35
N MET A 195 13.54 -12.40 2.03
CA MET A 195 13.41 -11.28 2.98
C MET A 195 13.79 -11.66 4.41
N TYR A 196 13.83 -12.95 4.72
CA TYR A 196 14.24 -13.42 6.04
C TYR A 196 15.73 -13.69 6.08
N ALA A 197 16.40 -13.36 7.19
CA ALA A 197 17.81 -13.67 7.37
C ALA A 197 18.02 -15.19 7.20
N LYS A 198 18.94 -15.57 6.32
CA LYS A 198 19.42 -16.95 6.26
C LYS A 198 20.28 -17.15 7.50
N GLU A 199 19.85 -18.05 8.40
CA GLU A 199 20.65 -18.51 9.53
C GLU A 199 21.99 -19.10 9.06
#